data_57f624827310f009e5592c172673dc8c
#
_entry.id   57f624827310f009e5592c172673dc8c
#
_cell.length_a   1.000
_cell.length_b   1.000
_cell.length_c   1.000
_cell.angle_alpha   90.00
_cell.angle_beta   90.00
_cell.angle_gamma   90.00
#
_symmetry.space_group_name_H-M   'P 1'
#
loop_
_entity.id
_entity.type
_entity.pdbx_description
1 polymer ?
#
loop_
_entity_poly.entity_id
_entity_poly.type
_entity_poly.pdbx_seq_one_letter_code
_entity_poly.pdbx_strand_id
1 'polypeptide(L)'
;MHVFSLEREQQWNPKHHVEKILGKIADGDVTVACWEPGQISPYHCHPHATEIYFCVSGGGIMRTPTETIAVAPGAFVVHPPGEVHEYENGPARTMLFRVRYGSDMLSRHWVWRGNADWKQSGADADYYRQHPAG
;
A
#
# COMPACT_ATOMS: atom_id res chain seq x y z
N MET A 1 -6.28 -25.84 2.74
CA MET A 1 -5.54 -24.98 3.70
C MET A 1 -4.32 -24.41 3.00
N HIS A 2 -4.08 -23.12 3.14
CA HIS A 2 -2.87 -22.47 2.63
C HIS A 2 -2.11 -21.88 3.81
N VAL A 3 -0.81 -22.14 3.87
CA VAL A 3 0.08 -21.62 4.91
C VAL A 3 1.23 -20.88 4.27
N PHE A 4 1.38 -19.61 4.63
CA PHE A 4 2.47 -18.76 4.17
C PHE A 4 3.39 -18.42 5.34
N SER A 5 4.67 -18.39 5.08
CA SER A 5 5.68 -17.92 6.05
C SER A 5 6.20 -16.56 5.57
N LEU A 6 5.98 -15.52 6.35
CA LEU A 6 6.49 -14.19 6.01
C LEU A 6 8.01 -14.20 5.87
N GLU A 7 8.71 -15.03 6.65
CA GLU A 7 10.16 -15.19 6.52
C GLU A 7 10.56 -15.69 5.12
N ARG A 8 9.85 -16.66 4.57
CA ARG A 8 10.13 -17.22 3.24
C ARG A 8 9.60 -16.35 2.10
N GLU A 9 8.52 -15.63 2.34
CA GLU A 9 7.83 -14.87 1.30
C GLU A 9 8.39 -13.46 1.13
N GLN A 10 9.21 -12.98 2.06
CA GLN A 10 9.81 -11.65 1.96
C GLN A 10 10.68 -11.54 0.71
N GLN A 11 10.60 -10.38 0.06
CA GLN A 11 11.37 -10.06 -1.13
C GLN A 11 11.66 -8.56 -1.11
N TRP A 12 12.92 -8.20 -1.32
CA TRP A 12 13.40 -6.83 -1.16
C TRP A 12 13.95 -6.29 -2.47
N ASN A 13 13.79 -5.00 -2.71
CA ASN A 13 14.34 -4.31 -3.86
C ASN A 13 14.84 -2.92 -3.42
N PRO A 14 16.11 -2.56 -3.68
CA PRO A 14 16.66 -1.28 -3.25
C PRO A 14 16.05 -0.07 -3.96
N LYS A 15 15.40 -0.27 -5.10
CA LYS A 15 14.84 0.81 -5.91
C LYS A 15 13.43 1.19 -5.47
N HIS A 16 12.56 0.20 -5.29
CA HIS A 16 11.18 0.40 -4.87
C HIS A 16 10.75 -0.73 -3.94
N HIS A 17 9.74 -0.47 -3.11
CA HIS A 17 9.14 -1.51 -2.28
C HIS A 17 8.60 -2.67 -3.14
N VAL A 18 8.51 -3.84 -2.55
CA VAL A 18 7.99 -5.04 -3.19
C VAL A 18 6.65 -5.40 -2.56
N GLU A 19 5.64 -5.58 -3.39
CA GLU A 19 4.35 -6.13 -3.00
C GLU A 19 4.18 -7.50 -3.66
N LYS A 20 4.18 -8.55 -2.85
CA LYS A 20 4.04 -9.92 -3.30
C LYS A 20 2.69 -10.46 -2.91
N ILE A 21 1.81 -10.65 -3.88
CA ILE A 21 0.51 -11.30 -3.67
C ILE A 21 0.74 -12.77 -3.38
N LEU A 22 0.30 -13.21 -2.21
CA LEU A 22 0.49 -14.59 -1.72
C LEU A 22 -0.69 -15.49 -2.09
N GLY A 23 -1.88 -14.95 -2.19
CA GLY A 23 -3.07 -15.73 -2.52
C GLY A 23 -4.32 -14.87 -2.62
N LYS A 24 -5.40 -15.53 -3.00
CA LYS A 24 -6.72 -14.89 -3.12
C LYS A 24 -7.64 -15.31 -2.00
N ILE A 25 -8.48 -14.37 -1.56
CA ILE A 25 -9.57 -14.59 -0.61
C ILE A 25 -10.84 -14.04 -1.26
N ALA A 26 -11.71 -14.92 -1.76
CA ALA A 26 -12.87 -14.55 -2.57
C ALA A 26 -12.42 -13.63 -3.74
N ASP A 27 -12.94 -12.41 -3.84
CA ASP A 27 -12.55 -11.43 -4.86
C ASP A 27 -11.35 -10.56 -4.44
N GLY A 28 -10.81 -10.79 -3.25
CA GLY A 28 -9.66 -10.07 -2.70
C GLY A 28 -8.37 -10.86 -2.73
N ASP A 29 -7.33 -10.30 -2.13
CA ASP A 29 -6.01 -10.92 -2.03
C ASP A 29 -5.31 -10.64 -0.71
N VAL A 30 -4.30 -11.44 -0.42
CA VAL A 30 -3.37 -11.25 0.69
C VAL A 30 -1.96 -11.05 0.13
N THR A 31 -1.25 -10.10 0.70
CA THR A 31 0.04 -9.63 0.18
C THR A 31 1.03 -9.42 1.33
N VAL A 32 2.30 -9.73 1.09
CA VAL A 32 3.40 -9.21 1.89
C VAL A 32 4.05 -8.06 1.15
N ALA A 33 4.19 -6.91 1.81
CA ALA A 33 4.87 -5.74 1.28
C ALA A 33 6.16 -5.51 2.07
N CYS A 34 7.28 -5.49 1.36
CA CYS A 34 8.62 -5.36 1.94
C CYS A 34 9.23 -4.02 1.54
N TRP A 35 9.66 -3.26 2.54
CA TRP A 35 10.11 -1.88 2.40
C TRP A 35 11.53 -1.71 2.90
N GLU A 36 12.42 -1.24 2.04
CA GLU A 36 13.73 -0.74 2.46
C GLU A 36 13.58 0.64 3.14
N PRO A 37 14.56 1.07 3.93
CA PRO A 37 14.51 2.37 4.58
C PRO A 37 14.17 3.51 3.63
N GLY A 38 13.23 4.38 4.01
CA GLY A 38 12.87 5.60 3.30
C GLY A 38 12.06 5.41 2.01
N GLN A 39 11.70 4.20 1.62
CA GLN A 39 10.86 3.98 0.44
C GLN A 39 9.44 4.53 0.67
N ILE A 40 8.86 5.10 -0.38
CA ILE A 40 7.55 5.74 -0.34
C ILE A 40 6.66 5.12 -1.42
N SER A 41 5.45 4.75 -1.06
CA SER A 41 4.44 4.28 -2.02
C SER A 41 3.89 5.42 -2.89
N PRO A 42 3.22 5.10 -3.99
CA PRO A 42 2.33 6.07 -4.60
C PRO A 42 1.28 6.56 -3.59
N TYR A 43 0.89 7.82 -3.70
CA TYR A 43 -0.38 8.29 -3.18
C TYR A 43 -1.46 7.73 -4.09
N HIS A 44 -2.30 6.83 -3.57
CA HIS A 44 -3.25 6.09 -4.38
C HIS A 44 -4.49 5.70 -3.58
N CYS A 45 -5.50 5.22 -4.27
CA CYS A 45 -6.67 4.60 -3.66
C CYS A 45 -7.08 3.34 -4.42
N HIS A 46 -7.92 2.56 -3.77
CA HIS A 46 -8.65 1.44 -4.37
C HIS A 46 -10.14 1.82 -4.36
N PRO A 47 -10.71 2.28 -5.48
CA PRO A 47 -12.09 2.77 -5.49
C PRO A 47 -13.14 1.75 -5.06
N HIS A 48 -12.87 0.46 -5.27
CA HIS A 48 -13.84 -0.62 -5.05
C HIS A 48 -13.38 -1.66 -4.03
N ALA A 49 -12.34 -1.35 -3.25
CA ALA A 49 -11.82 -2.28 -2.26
C ALA A 49 -11.48 -1.57 -0.94
N THR A 50 -11.69 -2.29 0.15
CA THR A 50 -11.09 -2.00 1.45
C THR A 50 -9.70 -2.59 1.48
N GLU A 51 -8.74 -1.86 2.02
CA GLU A 51 -7.38 -2.31 2.22
C GLU A 51 -7.01 -2.27 3.69
N ILE A 52 -6.46 -3.36 4.19
CA ILE A 52 -6.03 -3.47 5.59
C ILE A 52 -4.53 -3.77 5.59
N TYR A 53 -3.74 -2.92 6.23
CA TYR A 53 -2.33 -3.16 6.49
C TYR A 53 -2.12 -3.50 7.95
N PHE A 54 -1.35 -4.55 8.19
CA PHE A 54 -0.83 -4.91 9.50
C PHE A 54 0.69 -4.82 9.49
N CYS A 55 1.27 -4.06 10.42
CA CYS A 55 2.72 -3.94 10.55
C CYS A 55 3.28 -5.12 11.35
N VAL A 56 4.09 -5.94 10.68
CA VAL A 56 4.74 -7.09 11.29
C VAL A 56 6.05 -6.70 11.94
N SER A 57 6.87 -5.90 11.25
CA SER A 57 8.18 -5.46 11.72
C SER A 57 8.54 -4.11 11.09
N GLY A 58 9.43 -3.38 11.73
CA GLY A 58 9.86 -2.06 11.28
C GLY A 58 8.86 -0.96 11.62
N GLY A 59 8.36 -0.28 10.61
CA GLY A 59 7.37 0.78 10.76
C GLY A 59 7.72 2.05 10.00
N GLY A 60 6.79 2.98 9.97
CA GLY A 60 6.91 4.24 9.26
C GLY A 60 5.70 5.14 9.49
N ILE A 61 5.26 5.79 8.44
CA ILE A 61 4.17 6.76 8.49
C ILE A 61 3.15 6.44 7.40
N MET A 62 1.88 6.39 7.78
CA MET A 62 0.75 6.32 6.85
C MET A 62 0.08 7.69 6.77
N ARG A 63 -0.21 8.15 5.55
CA ARG A 63 -0.85 9.45 5.31
C ARG A 63 -2.10 9.32 4.45
N THR A 64 -3.08 10.13 4.79
CA THR A 64 -4.15 10.55 3.87
C THR A 64 -3.96 12.05 3.59
N PRO A 65 -4.73 12.67 2.69
CA PRO A 65 -4.64 14.12 2.48
C PRO A 65 -4.89 14.98 3.74
N THR A 66 -5.57 14.42 4.72
CA THR A 66 -5.99 15.17 5.94
C THR A 66 -5.39 14.62 7.23
N GLU A 67 -4.74 13.47 7.20
CA GLU A 67 -4.27 12.79 8.41
C GLU A 67 -2.90 12.14 8.20
N THR A 68 -2.12 12.10 9.25
CA THR A 68 -0.81 11.43 9.29
C THR A 68 -0.72 10.65 10.60
N ILE A 69 -0.41 9.35 10.49
CA ILE A 69 -0.26 8.47 11.64
C ILE A 69 1.08 7.73 11.60
N ALA A 70 1.64 7.46 12.78
CA ALA A 70 2.78 6.56 12.91
C ALA A 70 2.29 5.10 12.88
N VAL A 71 3.03 4.27 12.16
CA VAL A 71 2.79 2.82 12.06
C VAL A 71 3.97 2.10 12.71
N ALA A 72 3.69 1.28 13.70
CA ALA A 72 4.68 0.48 14.43
C ALA A 72 4.24 -0.99 14.46
N PRO A 73 5.15 -1.93 14.79
CA PRO A 73 4.79 -3.36 14.89
C PRO A 73 3.56 -3.58 15.78
N GLY A 74 2.61 -4.37 15.27
CA GLY A 74 1.32 -4.61 15.92
C GLY A 74 0.20 -3.64 15.52
N ALA A 75 0.52 -2.50 14.91
CA ALA A 75 -0.50 -1.60 14.37
C ALA A 75 -1.13 -2.18 13.11
N PHE A 76 -2.41 -1.90 12.91
CA PHE A 76 -3.05 -2.11 11.62
C PHE A 76 -3.87 -0.89 11.23
N VAL A 77 -3.97 -0.67 9.92
CA VAL A 77 -4.66 0.48 9.34
C VAL A 77 -5.69 -0.05 8.35
N VAL A 78 -6.88 0.50 8.40
CA VAL A 78 -7.97 0.15 7.47
C VAL A 78 -8.25 1.37 6.58
N HIS A 79 -8.10 1.18 5.27
CA HIS A 79 -8.46 2.15 4.27
C HIS A 79 -9.78 1.74 3.63
N PRO A 80 -10.87 2.51 3.83
CA PRO A 80 -12.12 2.23 3.13
C PRO A 80 -11.99 2.47 1.62
N PRO A 81 -12.93 1.96 0.81
CA PRO A 81 -12.90 2.18 -0.64
C PRO A 81 -12.79 3.67 -0.99
N GLY A 82 -11.87 3.99 -1.90
CA GLY A 82 -11.67 5.33 -2.40
C GLY A 82 -10.82 6.25 -1.52
N GLU A 83 -10.43 5.83 -0.33
CA GLU A 83 -9.54 6.65 0.51
C GLU A 83 -8.14 6.70 -0.09
N VAL A 84 -7.69 7.91 -0.39
CA VAL A 84 -6.35 8.15 -0.94
C VAL A 84 -5.32 8.12 0.19
N HIS A 85 -4.31 7.27 0.04
CA HIS A 85 -3.29 7.10 1.08
C HIS A 85 -1.90 6.85 0.51
N GLU A 86 -0.89 7.05 1.36
CA GLU A 86 0.53 6.87 1.07
C GLU A 86 1.22 6.29 2.30
N TYR A 87 2.14 5.35 2.09
CA TYR A 87 3.04 4.88 3.14
C TYR A 87 4.47 5.36 2.87
N GLU A 88 5.11 5.90 3.89
CA GLU A 88 6.53 6.23 3.89
C GLU A 88 7.25 5.40 4.95
N ASN A 89 8.22 4.60 4.50
CA ASN A 89 8.96 3.75 5.41
C ASN A 89 9.94 4.53 6.27
N GLY A 90 10.11 4.06 7.49
CA GLY A 90 11.06 4.60 8.44
C GLY A 90 12.52 4.16 8.18
N PRO A 91 13.40 4.29 9.20
CA PRO A 91 14.83 4.03 9.04
C PRO A 91 15.22 2.55 9.05
N ALA A 92 14.28 1.65 9.28
CA ALA A 92 14.50 0.20 9.29
C ALA A 92 13.72 -0.48 8.17
N ARG A 93 14.15 -1.69 7.78
CA ARG A 93 13.37 -2.57 6.94
C ARG A 93 12.02 -2.85 7.58
N THR A 94 10.97 -2.85 6.79
CA THR A 94 9.60 -3.05 7.24
C THR A 94 8.92 -4.14 6.42
N MET A 95 8.19 -5.01 7.10
CA MET A 95 7.20 -5.89 6.49
C MET A 95 5.80 -5.47 6.92
N LEU A 96 4.95 -5.21 5.94
CA LEU A 96 3.52 -5.02 6.12
C LEU A 96 2.79 -6.22 5.51
N PHE A 97 1.87 -6.80 6.26
CA PHE A 97 0.91 -7.75 5.73
C PHE A 97 -0.33 -6.98 5.29
N ARG A 98 -0.83 -7.26 4.10
CA ARG A 98 -1.97 -6.55 3.52
C ARG A 98 -3.06 -7.52 3.11
N VAL A 99 -4.31 -7.16 3.41
CA VAL A 99 -5.51 -7.77 2.86
C VAL A 99 -6.27 -6.73 2.05
N ARG A 100 -6.64 -7.06 0.83
CA ARG A 100 -7.58 -6.27 0.03
C ARG A 100 -8.85 -7.08 -0.19
N TYR A 101 -9.99 -6.43 -0.02
CA TYR A 101 -11.29 -7.06 -0.17
C TYR A 101 -12.28 -6.09 -0.83
N GLY A 102 -12.92 -6.54 -1.91
CA GLY A 102 -13.88 -5.73 -2.64
C GLY A 102 -14.27 -6.37 -3.97
N SER A 103 -15.01 -5.64 -4.80
CA SER A 103 -15.49 -6.14 -6.09
C SER A 103 -14.38 -6.25 -7.14
N ASP A 104 -13.37 -5.39 -7.06
CA ASP A 104 -12.13 -5.48 -7.83
C ASP A 104 -10.98 -4.83 -7.07
N MET A 105 -9.75 -5.05 -7.56
CA MET A 105 -8.53 -4.52 -6.93
C MET A 105 -7.93 -3.36 -7.73
N LEU A 106 -8.74 -2.65 -8.51
CA LEU A 106 -8.30 -1.49 -9.29
C LEU A 106 -7.65 -0.46 -8.38
N SER A 107 -6.51 0.07 -8.82
CA SER A 107 -5.82 1.19 -8.16
C SER A 107 -5.89 2.44 -9.02
N ARG A 108 -5.99 3.59 -8.36
CA ARG A 108 -5.88 4.91 -8.98
C ARG A 108 -4.78 5.70 -8.29
N HIS A 109 -3.77 6.11 -9.05
CA HIS A 109 -2.56 6.75 -8.55
C HIS A 109 -2.61 8.27 -8.77
N TRP A 110 -2.42 9.02 -7.70
CA TRP A 110 -2.41 10.48 -7.76
C TRP A 110 -1.02 11.05 -8.01
N VAL A 111 -0.07 10.71 -7.15
CA VAL A 111 1.32 11.12 -7.25
C VAL A 111 2.23 10.08 -6.59
N TRP A 112 3.46 9.96 -7.05
CA TRP A 112 4.44 9.09 -6.41
C TRP A 112 5.75 9.84 -6.15
N ARG A 113 5.88 10.40 -4.96
CA ARG A 113 7.05 11.17 -4.54
C ARG A 113 8.34 10.33 -4.46
N GLY A 114 8.22 9.05 -4.19
CA GLY A 114 9.35 8.11 -4.08
C GLY A 114 9.87 7.58 -5.42
N ASN A 115 9.34 8.02 -6.56
CA ASN A 115 9.73 7.56 -7.88
C ASN A 115 9.79 8.72 -8.88
N ALA A 116 11.01 9.23 -9.12
CA ALA A 116 11.22 10.38 -10.01
C ALA A 116 10.84 10.09 -11.48
N ASP A 117 10.85 8.83 -11.89
CA ASP A 117 10.54 8.42 -13.27
C ASP A 117 9.05 8.14 -13.50
N TRP A 118 8.26 8.13 -12.42
CA TRP A 118 6.83 7.86 -12.52
C TRP A 118 6.07 9.01 -13.15
N LYS A 119 5.10 8.67 -13.99
CA LYS A 119 4.17 9.63 -14.60
C LYS A 119 2.75 9.14 -14.43
N GLN A 120 1.87 10.06 -14.09
CA GLN A 120 0.44 9.77 -13.97
C GLN A 120 -0.13 9.35 -15.32
N SER A 121 -0.92 8.26 -15.32
CA SER A 121 -1.64 7.82 -16.51
C SER A 121 -2.81 8.74 -16.84
N GLY A 122 -3.28 8.70 -18.09
CA GLY A 122 -4.49 9.44 -18.49
C GLY A 122 -5.72 9.01 -17.68
N ALA A 123 -5.87 7.71 -17.43
CA ALA A 123 -6.99 7.18 -16.65
C ALA A 123 -6.96 7.65 -15.19
N ASP A 124 -5.78 7.74 -14.59
CA ASP A 124 -5.62 8.27 -13.24
C ASP A 124 -5.89 9.77 -13.19
N ALA A 125 -5.38 10.51 -14.16
CA ALA A 125 -5.66 11.94 -14.28
C ALA A 125 -7.17 12.24 -14.42
N ASP A 126 -7.86 11.46 -15.22
CA ASP A 126 -9.32 11.57 -15.40
C ASP A 126 -10.07 11.25 -14.11
N TYR A 127 -9.64 10.21 -13.41
CA TYR A 127 -10.23 9.84 -12.12
C TYR A 127 -10.09 10.97 -11.10
N TYR A 128 -8.90 11.50 -10.90
CA TYR A 128 -8.66 12.55 -9.88
C TYR A 128 -9.20 13.92 -10.26
N ARG A 129 -9.50 14.16 -11.54
CA ARG A 129 -10.27 15.34 -11.97
C ARG A 129 -11.71 15.27 -11.47
N GLN A 130 -12.28 14.07 -11.43
CA GLN A 130 -13.67 13.83 -10.99
C GLN A 130 -13.75 13.56 -9.46
N HIS A 131 -12.67 13.10 -8.85
CA HIS A 131 -12.57 12.73 -7.44
C HIS A 131 -11.32 13.38 -6.84
N PRO A 132 -11.35 14.67 -6.54
CA PRO A 132 -10.19 15.38 -5.96
C PRO A 132 -9.69 14.70 -4.69
N ALA A 133 -8.36 14.58 -4.55
CA ALA A 133 -7.73 13.83 -3.47
C ALA A 133 -7.73 14.57 -2.12
N GLY A 134 -8.02 15.84 -2.08
CA GLY A 134 -7.99 16.59 -0.83
C GLY A 134 -8.79 17.86 -0.84
#